data_dfca85cf45a91d61b436d0df01644ecf
#
_entry.id   dfca85cf45a91d61b436d0df01644ecf
#
_cell.length_a   1.000
_cell.length_b   1.000
_cell.length_c   1.000
_cell.angle_alpha   90.00
_cell.angle_beta   90.00
_cell.angle_gamma   90.00
#
_symmetry.space_group_name_H-M   'P 1'
#
loop_
_entity.id
_entity.type
_entity.pdbx_description
1 polymer ?
#
loop_
_entity_poly.entity_id
_entity_poly.type
_entity_poly.pdbx_seq_one_letter_code
_entity_poly.pdbx_strand_id
1 'polypeptide(L)'
;MKTKRIALVSLAGLLLILGASVFAQVNRPYHNGSVWNLAFIRIKPGMDTAYLNYIAGQWKAEQEAQKKDGNILSYKVLSVEGHTPGEFNLMLMTEYKNLATMEANEDKAEAVAQRVVGNDEKQMQGYKERLEIREVMGARLAREIILEPKGR
;
A
#
# COMPACT_ATOMS: atom_id res chain seq x y z
N MET A 1 -37.26 55.18 -12.05
CA MET A 1 -35.97 54.79 -12.62
C MET A 1 -34.82 54.63 -11.61
N LYS A 2 -34.85 55.21 -10.42
CA LYS A 2 -33.77 55.10 -9.41
C LYS A 2 -33.70 53.72 -8.70
N THR A 3 -34.83 53.08 -8.48
CA THR A 3 -34.91 51.74 -7.80
C THR A 3 -34.31 50.60 -8.61
N LYS A 4 -34.37 50.62 -9.95
CA LYS A 4 -33.77 49.54 -10.78
C LYS A 4 -32.24 49.58 -10.81
N ARG A 5 -31.65 50.80 -10.65
CA ARG A 5 -30.18 50.95 -10.63
C ARG A 5 -29.57 50.43 -9.31
N ILE A 6 -30.26 50.59 -8.19
CA ILE A 6 -29.81 50.11 -6.89
C ILE A 6 -29.83 48.58 -6.85
N ALA A 7 -30.84 47.91 -7.41
CA ALA A 7 -30.93 46.46 -7.49
C ALA A 7 -29.81 45.84 -8.36
N LEU A 8 -29.42 46.50 -9.45
CA LEU A 8 -28.34 46.02 -10.32
C LEU A 8 -26.96 46.13 -9.67
N VAL A 9 -26.71 47.18 -8.90
CA VAL A 9 -25.43 47.34 -8.18
C VAL A 9 -25.30 46.32 -7.04
N SER A 10 -26.40 46.02 -6.34
CA SER A 10 -26.43 45.00 -5.27
C SER A 10 -26.22 43.59 -5.82
N LEU A 11 -26.74 43.26 -7.00
CA LEU A 11 -26.58 41.97 -7.64
C LEU A 11 -25.14 41.76 -8.16
N ALA A 12 -24.52 42.81 -8.72
CA ALA A 12 -23.13 42.77 -9.16
C ALA A 12 -22.14 42.64 -7.99
N GLY A 13 -22.44 43.29 -6.84
CA GLY A 13 -21.63 43.12 -5.62
C GLY A 13 -21.72 41.73 -5.02
N LEU A 14 -22.89 41.08 -5.06
CA LEU A 14 -23.09 39.71 -4.55
C LEU A 14 -22.39 38.67 -5.43
N LEU A 15 -22.35 38.85 -6.75
CA LEU A 15 -21.65 37.99 -7.69
C LEU A 15 -20.11 38.06 -7.56
N LEU A 16 -19.58 39.21 -7.17
CA LEU A 16 -18.13 39.38 -6.93
C LEU A 16 -17.65 38.70 -5.64
N ILE A 17 -18.53 38.56 -4.63
CA ILE A 17 -18.19 37.88 -3.37
C ILE A 17 -18.22 36.32 -3.53
N LEU A 18 -19.04 35.80 -4.43
CA LEU A 18 -19.11 34.37 -4.73
C LEU A 18 -17.94 33.84 -5.57
N GLY A 19 -17.17 34.75 -6.24
CA GLY A 19 -16.03 34.35 -7.08
C GLY A 19 -14.71 34.18 -6.36
N ALA A 20 -14.61 34.52 -5.08
CA ALA A 20 -13.39 34.41 -4.29
C ALA A 20 -13.40 33.17 -3.38
N SER A 21 -13.75 32.00 -3.90
CA SER A 21 -13.33 30.75 -3.29
C SER A 21 -11.83 30.64 -3.52
N VAL A 22 -11.05 31.36 -2.71
CA VAL A 22 -9.62 31.14 -2.59
C VAL A 22 -9.49 29.73 -2.02
N PHE A 23 -9.29 28.75 -2.90
CA PHE A 23 -8.76 27.47 -2.49
C PHE A 23 -7.41 27.78 -1.85
N ALA A 24 -7.38 27.90 -0.53
CA ALA A 24 -6.16 27.91 0.23
C ALA A 24 -5.49 26.56 -0.04
N GLN A 25 -4.68 26.52 -1.07
CA GLN A 25 -3.88 25.35 -1.41
C GLN A 25 -2.94 25.16 -0.22
N VAL A 26 -3.27 24.20 0.64
CA VAL A 26 -2.39 23.86 1.77
C VAL A 26 -1.07 23.44 1.16
N ASN A 27 -0.09 24.32 1.25
CA ASN A 27 1.28 24.03 0.78
C ASN A 27 1.88 22.97 1.72
N ARG A 28 1.73 21.72 1.32
CA ARG A 28 2.25 20.58 2.09
C ARG A 28 3.73 20.46 1.80
N PRO A 29 4.58 20.26 2.83
CA PRO A 29 6.02 20.07 2.65
C PRO A 29 6.34 18.64 2.15
N TYR A 30 5.41 17.98 1.52
CA TYR A 30 5.55 16.62 1.02
C TYR A 30 4.53 16.33 -0.08
N HIS A 31 4.82 15.30 -0.87
CA HIS A 31 3.84 14.63 -1.71
C HIS A 31 3.78 13.12 -1.40
N ASN A 32 2.71 12.47 -1.81
CA ASN A 32 2.52 11.04 -1.62
C ASN A 32 3.38 10.27 -2.63
N GLY A 33 4.16 9.32 -2.13
CA GLY A 33 4.89 8.33 -2.92
C GLY A 33 4.09 7.05 -3.15
N SER A 34 4.82 5.94 -3.28
CA SER A 34 4.28 4.60 -3.47
C SER A 34 3.49 4.10 -2.26
N VAL A 35 2.78 3.00 -2.45
CA VAL A 35 2.03 2.30 -1.39
C VAL A 35 2.70 0.98 -1.10
N TRP A 36 2.86 0.67 0.17
CA TRP A 36 3.46 -0.55 0.68
C TRP A 36 2.42 -1.40 1.40
N ASN A 37 2.30 -2.66 1.00
CA ASN A 37 1.64 -3.67 1.81
C ASN A 37 2.69 -4.31 2.72
N LEU A 38 2.46 -4.21 4.03
CA LEU A 38 3.36 -4.69 5.08
C LEU A 38 2.69 -5.85 5.80
N ALA A 39 3.30 -7.04 5.77
CA ALA A 39 2.85 -8.19 6.55
C ALA A 39 3.85 -8.45 7.70
N PHE A 40 3.32 -8.50 8.91
CA PHE A 40 4.08 -8.74 10.13
C PHE A 40 3.98 -10.21 10.50
N ILE A 41 5.11 -10.89 10.50
CA ILE A 41 5.20 -12.34 10.67
C ILE A 41 5.98 -12.65 11.95
N ARG A 42 5.44 -13.56 12.75
CA ARG A 42 6.17 -14.23 13.82
C ARG A 42 6.51 -15.65 13.38
N ILE A 43 7.79 -15.90 13.12
CA ILE A 43 8.28 -17.26 12.88
C ILE A 43 8.26 -17.98 14.22
N LYS A 44 7.71 -19.20 14.26
CA LYS A 44 7.69 -20.00 15.48
C LYS A 44 9.10 -20.48 15.87
N PRO A 45 9.40 -20.66 17.15
CA PRO A 45 10.72 -21.10 17.60
C PRO A 45 11.20 -22.36 16.88
N GLY A 46 12.40 -22.30 16.34
CA GLY A 46 13.02 -23.42 15.59
C GLY A 46 12.52 -23.60 14.16
N MET A 47 11.60 -22.74 13.66
CA MET A 47 11.05 -22.85 12.31
C MET A 47 11.66 -21.85 11.32
N ASP A 48 12.73 -21.15 11.70
CA ASP A 48 13.35 -20.12 10.89
C ASP A 48 13.78 -20.63 9.51
N THR A 49 14.51 -21.75 9.49
CA THR A 49 15.00 -22.35 8.24
C THR A 49 13.83 -22.78 7.35
N ALA A 50 12.80 -23.40 7.92
CA ALA A 50 11.64 -23.87 7.16
C ALA A 50 10.90 -22.68 6.51
N TYR A 51 10.66 -21.62 7.28
CA TYR A 51 9.96 -20.44 6.76
C TYR A 51 10.82 -19.64 5.76
N LEU A 52 12.11 -19.46 6.03
CA LEU A 52 13.01 -18.75 5.11
C LEU A 52 13.21 -19.50 3.79
N ASN A 53 13.18 -20.84 3.79
CA ASN A 53 13.17 -21.64 2.57
C ASN A 53 11.90 -21.38 1.73
N TYR A 54 10.72 -21.29 2.37
CA TYR A 54 9.49 -20.88 1.69
C TYR A 54 9.62 -19.47 1.10
N ILE A 55 10.14 -18.52 1.86
CA ILE A 55 10.35 -17.14 1.39
C ILE A 55 11.31 -17.09 0.20
N ALA A 56 12.45 -17.77 0.29
CA ALA A 56 13.45 -17.83 -0.77
C ALA A 56 12.97 -18.55 -2.04
N GLY A 57 12.04 -19.47 -1.88
CA GLY A 57 11.45 -20.27 -2.97
C GLY A 57 10.17 -19.67 -3.51
N GLN A 58 9.04 -20.21 -3.05
CA GLN A 58 7.71 -19.93 -3.61
C GLN A 58 7.31 -18.46 -3.51
N TRP A 59 7.45 -17.84 -2.34
CA TRP A 59 7.06 -16.43 -2.17
C TRP A 59 7.87 -15.52 -3.08
N LYS A 60 9.19 -15.68 -3.13
CA LYS A 60 10.04 -14.89 -4.02
C LYS A 60 9.69 -15.10 -5.49
N ALA A 61 9.43 -16.33 -5.92
CA ALA A 61 9.05 -16.63 -7.29
C ALA A 61 7.75 -15.92 -7.68
N GLU A 62 6.77 -15.88 -6.78
CA GLU A 62 5.52 -15.14 -6.97
C GLU A 62 5.79 -13.63 -7.06
N GLN A 63 6.56 -13.04 -6.15
CA GLN A 63 6.88 -11.60 -6.18
C GLN A 63 7.64 -11.21 -7.46
N GLU A 64 8.58 -12.03 -7.93
CA GLU A 64 9.29 -11.78 -9.19
C GLU A 64 8.35 -11.84 -10.40
N ALA A 65 7.39 -12.76 -10.41
CA ALA A 65 6.38 -12.83 -11.46
C ALA A 65 5.44 -11.62 -11.42
N GLN A 66 4.97 -11.20 -10.25
CA GLN A 66 4.16 -9.99 -10.07
C GLN A 66 4.91 -8.74 -10.55
N LYS A 67 6.19 -8.63 -10.24
CA LYS A 67 7.04 -7.52 -10.68
C LYS A 67 7.25 -7.53 -12.19
N LYS A 68 7.50 -8.69 -12.77
CA LYS A 68 7.66 -8.85 -14.22
C LYS A 68 6.41 -8.44 -14.99
N ASP A 69 5.23 -8.75 -14.45
CA ASP A 69 3.94 -8.43 -15.06
C ASP A 69 3.49 -6.98 -14.74
N GLY A 70 4.31 -6.21 -13.99
CA GLY A 70 4.05 -4.80 -13.67
C GLY A 70 2.96 -4.57 -12.61
N ASN A 71 2.56 -5.60 -11.88
CA ASN A 71 1.56 -5.49 -10.81
C ASN A 71 2.14 -4.84 -9.55
N ILE A 72 3.43 -5.04 -9.30
CA ILE A 72 4.17 -4.43 -8.19
C ILE A 72 5.44 -3.74 -8.69
N LEU A 73 5.97 -2.79 -7.92
CA LEU A 73 7.23 -2.11 -8.21
C LEU A 73 8.43 -2.87 -7.62
N SER A 74 8.32 -3.26 -6.38
CA SER A 74 9.38 -3.95 -5.65
C SER A 74 8.82 -4.75 -4.48
N TYR A 75 9.69 -5.55 -3.85
CA TYR A 75 9.40 -6.22 -2.60
C TYR A 75 10.65 -6.29 -1.72
N LYS A 76 10.45 -6.42 -0.41
CA LYS A 76 11.55 -6.54 0.57
C LYS A 76 11.16 -7.53 1.66
N VAL A 77 12.18 -8.16 2.23
CA VAL A 77 12.06 -8.98 3.44
C VAL A 77 13.00 -8.37 4.46
N LEU A 78 12.47 -8.02 5.63
CA LEU A 78 13.25 -7.46 6.73
C LEU A 78 13.18 -8.40 7.92
N SER A 79 14.35 -8.76 8.47
CA SER A 79 14.45 -9.33 9.81
C SER A 79 14.27 -8.21 10.82
N VAL A 80 13.51 -8.49 11.86
CA VAL A 80 13.21 -7.54 12.92
C VAL A 80 13.63 -8.16 14.24
N GLU A 81 14.43 -7.45 15.01
CA GLU A 81 14.79 -7.85 16.35
C GLU A 81 13.66 -7.45 17.31
N GLY A 82 12.91 -8.45 17.80
CA GLY A 82 11.88 -8.22 18.81
C GLY A 82 12.50 -7.99 20.19
N HIS A 83 11.95 -7.05 20.94
CA HIS A 83 12.41 -6.75 22.31
C HIS A 83 11.62 -7.50 23.37
N THR A 84 10.43 -7.99 23.03
CA THR A 84 9.55 -8.73 23.94
C THR A 84 9.09 -10.05 23.33
N PRO A 85 8.86 -11.09 24.16
CA PRO A 85 8.28 -12.33 23.69
C PRO A 85 6.93 -12.11 23.01
N GLY A 86 6.74 -12.72 21.84
CA GLY A 86 5.47 -12.65 21.11
C GLY A 86 5.40 -11.55 20.05
N GLU A 87 6.42 -10.72 19.88
CA GLU A 87 6.51 -9.78 18.77
C GLU A 87 6.81 -10.49 17.44
N PHE A 88 6.50 -9.79 16.33
CA PHE A 88 6.92 -10.27 15.01
C PHE A 88 8.43 -10.14 14.86
N ASN A 89 9.04 -11.06 14.13
CA ASN A 89 10.49 -11.11 13.88
C ASN A 89 10.83 -11.05 12.38
N LEU A 90 9.82 -10.98 11.52
CA LEU A 90 10.00 -10.81 10.10
C LEU A 90 8.91 -9.87 9.53
N MET A 91 9.29 -9.03 8.59
CA MET A 91 8.37 -8.18 7.83
C MET A 91 8.52 -8.46 6.33
N LEU A 92 7.41 -8.79 5.69
CA LEU A 92 7.32 -8.87 4.24
C LEU A 92 6.70 -7.58 3.72
N MET A 93 7.31 -7.01 2.71
CA MET A 93 6.89 -5.73 2.14
C MET A 93 6.72 -5.86 0.63
N THR A 94 5.60 -5.40 0.10
CA THR A 94 5.32 -5.33 -1.33
C THR A 94 4.94 -3.92 -1.71
N GLU A 95 5.61 -3.37 -2.72
CA GLU A 95 5.44 -1.99 -3.17
C GLU A 95 4.55 -1.91 -4.41
N TYR A 96 3.53 -1.07 -4.33
CA TYR A 96 2.61 -0.76 -5.43
C TYR A 96 2.77 0.71 -5.84
N LYS A 97 2.54 1.01 -7.11
CA LYS A 97 2.60 2.39 -7.62
C LYS A 97 1.65 3.33 -6.85
N ASN A 98 0.43 2.89 -6.60
CA ASN A 98 -0.59 3.58 -5.80
C ASN A 98 -1.75 2.62 -5.54
N LEU A 99 -2.73 3.02 -4.72
CA LEU A 99 -3.91 2.21 -4.40
C LEU A 99 -4.76 1.89 -5.63
N ALA A 100 -4.97 2.85 -6.51
CA ALA A 100 -5.77 2.63 -7.73
C ALA A 100 -5.14 1.57 -8.64
N THR A 101 -3.81 1.56 -8.78
CA THR A 101 -3.11 0.52 -9.55
C THR A 101 -3.20 -0.84 -8.86
N MET A 102 -3.13 -0.89 -7.53
CA MET A 102 -3.28 -2.12 -6.76
C MET A 102 -4.66 -2.74 -6.98
N GLU A 103 -5.73 -1.96 -6.86
CA GLU A 103 -7.11 -2.40 -7.10
C GLU A 103 -7.33 -2.81 -8.56
N ALA A 104 -6.87 -2.00 -9.52
CA ALA A 104 -7.04 -2.28 -10.95
C ALA A 104 -6.29 -3.53 -11.44
N ASN A 105 -5.29 -3.99 -10.71
CA ASN A 105 -4.49 -5.17 -11.04
C ASN A 105 -4.84 -6.41 -10.19
N GLU A 106 -5.90 -6.39 -9.41
CA GLU A 106 -6.28 -7.51 -8.53
C GLU A 106 -6.43 -8.82 -9.30
N ASP A 107 -7.24 -8.84 -10.37
CA ASP A 107 -7.45 -10.02 -11.21
C ASP A 107 -6.15 -10.53 -11.87
N LYS A 108 -5.27 -9.60 -12.27
CA LYS A 108 -3.97 -9.95 -12.84
C LYS A 108 -3.04 -10.57 -11.79
N ALA A 109 -3.06 -10.01 -10.57
CA ALA A 109 -2.27 -10.53 -9.47
C ALA A 109 -2.72 -11.94 -9.08
N GLU A 110 -4.02 -12.19 -9.06
CA GLU A 110 -4.58 -13.52 -8.83
C GLU A 110 -4.16 -14.51 -9.95
N ALA A 111 -4.24 -14.10 -11.22
CA ALA A 111 -3.78 -14.94 -12.32
C ALA A 111 -2.30 -15.31 -12.23
N VAL A 112 -1.46 -14.39 -11.72
CA VAL A 112 -0.04 -14.67 -11.43
C VAL A 112 0.09 -15.68 -10.29
N ALA A 113 -0.65 -15.53 -9.21
CA ALA A 113 -0.64 -16.45 -8.09
C ALA A 113 -1.04 -17.87 -8.52
N GLN A 114 -2.11 -18.00 -9.31
CA GLN A 114 -2.55 -19.28 -9.86
C GLN A 114 -1.50 -19.93 -10.79
N ARG A 115 -0.82 -19.13 -11.60
CA ARG A 115 0.25 -19.61 -12.49
C ARG A 115 1.49 -20.10 -11.75
N VAL A 116 1.88 -19.42 -10.66
CA VAL A 116 3.13 -19.68 -9.95
C VAL A 116 2.93 -20.67 -8.80
N VAL A 117 1.88 -20.50 -8.02
CA VAL A 117 1.57 -21.30 -6.83
C VAL A 117 0.67 -22.48 -7.16
N GLY A 118 -0.33 -22.24 -7.98
CA GLY A 118 -1.35 -23.20 -8.38
C GLY A 118 -2.77 -22.71 -8.05
N ASN A 119 -3.73 -23.62 -8.26
CA ASN A 119 -5.14 -23.31 -8.01
C ASN A 119 -5.44 -23.00 -6.52
N ASP A 120 -6.64 -22.56 -6.24
CA ASP A 120 -7.09 -22.13 -4.90
C ASP A 120 -6.89 -23.22 -3.84
N GLU A 121 -7.09 -24.50 -4.21
CA GLU A 121 -6.87 -25.63 -3.28
C GLU A 121 -5.40 -25.72 -2.84
N LYS A 122 -4.46 -25.59 -3.79
CA LYS A 122 -3.02 -25.59 -3.48
C LYS A 122 -2.62 -24.36 -2.68
N GLN A 123 -3.15 -23.20 -3.02
CA GLN A 123 -2.90 -21.95 -2.28
C GLN A 123 -3.40 -22.09 -0.84
N MET A 124 -4.62 -22.60 -0.65
CA MET A 124 -5.21 -22.83 0.67
C MET A 124 -4.43 -23.88 1.48
N GLN A 125 -4.03 -24.98 0.85
CA GLN A 125 -3.23 -26.02 1.48
C GLN A 125 -1.88 -25.45 1.94
N GLY A 126 -1.18 -24.74 1.06
CA GLY A 126 0.08 -24.09 1.39
C GLY A 126 -0.06 -23.03 2.49
N TYR A 127 -1.20 -22.31 2.54
CA TYR A 127 -1.48 -21.39 3.64
C TYR A 127 -1.61 -22.12 4.98
N LYS A 128 -2.37 -23.23 5.04
CA LYS A 128 -2.53 -24.07 6.24
C LYS A 128 -1.19 -24.64 6.73
N GLU A 129 -0.39 -25.16 5.82
CA GLU A 129 0.96 -25.70 6.15
C GLU A 129 1.85 -24.61 6.76
N ARG A 130 1.79 -23.39 6.24
CA ARG A 130 2.57 -22.28 6.79
C ARG A 130 2.10 -21.83 8.17
N LEU A 131 0.85 -22.06 8.56
CA LEU A 131 0.39 -21.78 9.93
C LEU A 131 1.08 -22.65 10.97
N GLU A 132 1.63 -23.81 10.57
CA GLU A 132 2.39 -24.68 11.47
C GLU A 132 3.77 -24.10 11.82
N ILE A 133 4.34 -23.25 10.96
CA ILE A 133 5.70 -22.72 11.09
C ILE A 133 5.75 -21.21 11.38
N ARG A 134 4.64 -20.50 11.23
CA ARG A 134 4.55 -19.06 11.47
C ARG A 134 3.17 -18.62 11.95
N GLU A 135 3.11 -17.41 12.47
CA GLU A 135 1.87 -16.66 12.71
C GLU A 135 1.88 -15.36 11.91
N VAL A 136 0.73 -14.97 11.38
CA VAL A 136 0.53 -13.66 10.77
C VAL A 136 0.01 -12.72 11.86
N MET A 137 0.86 -11.82 12.33
CA MET A 137 0.53 -10.87 13.40
C MET A 137 -0.36 -9.70 12.91
N GLY A 138 -0.44 -9.53 11.60
CA GLY A 138 -1.28 -8.53 10.95
C GLY A 138 -0.68 -8.05 9.64
N ALA A 139 -1.45 -7.20 8.96
CA ALA A 139 -1.01 -6.49 7.78
C ALA A 139 -1.42 -5.01 7.85
N ARG A 140 -0.67 -4.16 7.16
CA ARG A 140 -0.96 -2.72 7.04
C ARG A 140 -0.63 -2.24 5.65
N LEU A 141 -1.43 -1.29 5.16
CA LEU A 141 -1.06 -0.46 4.03
C LEU A 141 -0.40 0.81 4.55
N ALA A 142 0.81 1.08 4.08
CA ALA A 142 1.54 2.31 4.36
C ALA A 142 1.71 3.08 3.06
N ARG A 143 1.69 4.41 3.14
CA ARG A 143 2.00 5.28 2.02
C ARG A 143 3.31 6.00 2.28
N GLU A 144 4.19 5.95 1.32
CA GLU A 144 5.40 6.74 1.37
C GLU A 144 5.08 8.23 1.35
N ILE A 145 5.79 8.98 2.15
CA ILE A 145 5.75 10.44 2.18
C ILE A 145 7.10 10.94 1.70
N ILE A 146 7.11 11.56 0.53
CA ILE A 146 8.31 12.16 -0.04
C ILE A 146 8.37 13.61 0.42
N LEU A 147 9.35 13.90 1.27
CA LEU A 147 9.53 15.24 1.84
C LEU A 147 10.11 16.20 0.79
N GLU A 148 9.53 17.38 0.70
CA GLU A 148 10.02 18.46 -0.14
C GLU A 148 10.65 19.56 0.71
N PRO A 149 11.79 20.13 0.29
CA PRO A 149 12.34 21.28 0.98
C PRO A 149 11.33 22.42 0.97
N LYS A 150 11.09 23.08 2.12
CA LYS A 150 10.37 24.34 2.12
C LYS A 150 11.09 25.29 1.18
N GLY A 151 10.42 25.72 0.10
CA GLY A 151 10.91 26.81 -0.75
C GLY A 151 11.28 28.00 0.13
N ARG A 152 12.50 28.48 -0.02
CA ARG A 152 12.97 29.73 0.63
C ARG A 152 12.25 30.92 0.03
#